data_39ffb4c92a0acfd6d8431eafb6a27e60
#
_entry.id   39ffb4c92a0acfd6d8431eafb6a27e60
#
_cell.length_a   1.000
_cell.length_b   1.000
_cell.length_c   1.000
_cell.angle_alpha   90.00
_cell.angle_beta   90.00
_cell.angle_gamma   90.00
#
_symmetry.space_group_name_H-M   'P 1'
#
loop_
_entity.id
_entity.type
_entity.pdbx_description
1 polymer ?
#
loop_
_entity_poly.entity_id
_entity_poly.type
_entity_poly.pdbx_seq_one_letter_code
_entity_poly.pdbx_strand_id
1 'polypeptide(L)'
;MKNWFQKCLIGILIAALCLTVVPVDTFAATKSSLPALHVEGTKLCDKDGNVVQLRGVSTHGLSWFPQYVNDKYFKELHDKWGANVVRLAMYTEEYNGYCSGDENNRKQLKALVKKGVKLAAKNDLYVIIDWHILSDGNPKKHVKASKAFFKEMSKTFKDYDNVLYEICNEPNGGTDWKTIKLYAKSVIPVIRKNDKDAIIIVGTPNWSQKVDEAAASPITGYDNLMYAFHFYAGTHKADMRKTLTDAVKKGLPVFVTEFGITDASGYGGIDKKEAVKWIKALNKRDISYVAWNVSNKDEGSAMIKSSCAKTSGLKRSDLSTSGKWIYDLLRKHKN
;
A
#
# COMPACT_ATOMS: atom_id res chain seq x y z
N MET A 1 -55.69 59.27 -41.50
CA MET A 1 -55.66 60.05 -40.22
C MET A 1 -55.04 59.21 -39.13
N LYS A 2 -53.98 59.75 -38.53
CA LYS A 2 -53.27 59.38 -37.35
C LYS A 2 -52.68 57.96 -37.27
N ASN A 3 -51.35 57.96 -37.59
CA ASN A 3 -50.36 56.97 -37.22
C ASN A 3 -50.14 56.89 -35.74
N TRP A 4 -49.95 55.66 -35.21
CA TRP A 4 -49.30 55.49 -33.89
C TRP A 4 -48.27 54.44 -33.98
N PHE A 5 -46.99 54.90 -33.95
CA PHE A 5 -45.81 54.11 -33.84
C PHE A 5 -45.66 53.60 -32.42
N GLN A 6 -45.70 52.27 -32.23
CA GLN A 6 -45.21 51.64 -31.00
C GLN A 6 -43.74 51.30 -31.16
N LYS A 7 -42.94 51.94 -30.36
CA LYS A 7 -41.51 51.64 -30.18
C LYS A 7 -41.39 50.41 -29.29
N CYS A 8 -40.93 49.29 -29.82
CA CYS A 8 -40.44 48.17 -29.02
C CYS A 8 -39.05 48.46 -28.49
N LEU A 9 -38.90 48.64 -27.19
CA LEU A 9 -37.63 48.61 -26.47
C LEU A 9 -37.26 47.13 -26.29
N ILE A 10 -36.19 46.71 -26.96
CA ILE A 10 -35.53 45.43 -26.68
C ILE A 10 -34.56 45.64 -25.53
N GLY A 11 -34.96 45.21 -24.35
CA GLY A 11 -34.05 45.16 -23.19
C GLY A 11 -33.10 43.95 -23.31
N ILE A 12 -31.81 44.20 -23.54
CA ILE A 12 -30.79 43.20 -23.51
C ILE A 12 -30.44 42.94 -22.02
N LEU A 13 -30.91 41.76 -21.54
CA LEU A 13 -30.51 41.24 -20.23
C LEU A 13 -29.09 40.63 -20.36
N ILE A 14 -28.06 41.35 -19.90
CA ILE A 14 -26.72 40.77 -19.78
C ILE A 14 -26.71 39.96 -18.48
N ALA A 15 -26.87 38.64 -18.59
CA ALA A 15 -26.63 37.70 -17.52
C ALA A 15 -25.13 37.63 -17.29
N ALA A 16 -24.65 38.28 -16.25
CA ALA A 16 -23.27 38.11 -15.76
C ALA A 16 -23.12 36.69 -15.17
N LEU A 17 -22.51 35.79 -15.94
CA LEU A 17 -22.14 34.46 -15.49
C LEU A 17 -20.96 34.64 -14.50
N CYS A 18 -21.24 34.70 -13.22
CA CYS A 18 -20.21 34.58 -12.20
C CYS A 18 -19.65 33.15 -12.26
N LEU A 19 -18.55 32.97 -12.97
CA LEU A 19 -17.68 31.79 -12.84
C LEU A 19 -17.10 31.83 -11.43
N THR A 20 -17.72 31.09 -10.51
CA THR A 20 -17.09 30.78 -9.25
C THR A 20 -15.92 29.84 -9.58
N VAL A 21 -14.73 30.40 -9.65
CA VAL A 21 -13.49 29.61 -9.65
C VAL A 21 -13.44 28.96 -8.27
N VAL A 22 -13.84 27.68 -8.23
CA VAL A 22 -13.59 26.83 -7.07
C VAL A 22 -12.06 26.79 -6.95
N PRO A 23 -11.45 27.23 -5.85
CA PRO A 23 -10.02 27.11 -5.68
C PRO A 23 -9.68 25.63 -5.76
N VAL A 24 -8.98 25.23 -6.82
CA VAL A 24 -8.26 23.97 -6.83
C VAL A 24 -7.22 24.12 -5.74
N ASP A 25 -7.43 23.46 -4.61
CA ASP A 25 -6.42 23.35 -3.56
C ASP A 25 -5.16 22.79 -4.22
N THR A 26 -4.28 23.67 -4.65
CA THR A 26 -2.91 23.33 -5.01
C THR A 26 -2.23 23.02 -3.68
N PHE A 27 -2.38 21.77 -3.22
CA PHE A 27 -1.48 21.26 -2.20
C PHE A 27 -0.06 21.43 -2.75
N ALA A 28 0.64 22.47 -2.30
CA ALA A 28 2.07 22.55 -2.47
C ALA A 28 2.63 21.21 -2.02
N ALA A 29 3.33 20.53 -2.92
CA ALA A 29 3.88 19.21 -2.64
C ALA A 29 4.91 19.37 -1.51
N THR A 30 4.47 19.20 -0.27
CA THR A 30 5.36 19.11 0.87
C THR A 30 6.09 17.78 0.69
N LYS A 31 7.38 17.87 0.35
CA LYS A 31 8.28 16.72 0.42
C LYS A 31 8.18 16.13 1.82
N SER A 32 8.25 14.82 1.93
CA SER A 32 8.31 14.15 3.24
C SER A 32 9.50 14.68 4.04
N SER A 33 9.31 14.86 5.35
CA SER A 33 10.39 15.12 6.30
C SER A 33 11.15 13.86 6.68
N LEU A 34 10.62 12.68 6.32
CA LEU A 34 11.21 11.39 6.62
C LEU A 34 12.51 11.16 5.83
N PRO A 35 13.53 10.55 6.46
CA PRO A 35 14.78 10.24 5.76
C PRO A 35 14.57 9.18 4.68
N ALA A 36 15.36 9.27 3.61
CA ALA A 36 15.48 8.17 2.64
C ALA A 36 15.96 6.90 3.34
N LEU A 37 15.42 5.76 2.91
CA LEU A 37 15.81 4.44 3.41
C LEU A 37 16.66 3.70 2.38
N HIS A 38 17.55 2.84 2.86
CA HIS A 38 18.27 1.88 2.03
C HIS A 38 18.30 0.50 2.69
N VAL A 39 18.64 -0.51 1.89
CA VAL A 39 18.80 -1.88 2.38
C VAL A 39 20.28 -2.13 2.68
N GLU A 40 20.58 -2.47 3.93
CA GLU A 40 21.90 -2.92 4.36
C GLU A 40 21.81 -4.34 4.93
N GLY A 41 22.45 -5.30 4.26
CA GLY A 41 22.27 -6.70 4.57
C GLY A 41 20.81 -7.15 4.49
N THR A 42 20.19 -7.47 5.62
CA THR A 42 18.78 -7.87 5.69
C THR A 42 17.88 -6.80 6.31
N LYS A 43 18.38 -5.57 6.52
CA LYS A 43 17.70 -4.50 7.26
C LYS A 43 17.34 -3.34 6.35
N LEU A 44 16.30 -2.61 6.73
CA LEU A 44 16.11 -1.22 6.30
C LEU A 44 16.90 -0.32 7.24
N CYS A 45 17.66 0.61 6.66
CA CYS A 45 18.43 1.59 7.42
C CYS A 45 18.13 2.99 6.90
N ASP A 46 18.26 3.99 7.77
CA ASP A 46 18.30 5.40 7.39
C ASP A 46 19.67 5.80 6.83
N LYS A 47 19.81 7.04 6.39
CA LYS A 47 21.07 7.59 5.84
C LYS A 47 22.26 7.52 6.80
N ASP A 48 22.03 7.42 8.10
CA ASP A 48 23.04 7.37 9.14
C ASP A 48 23.37 5.92 9.56
N GLY A 49 22.78 4.91 8.88
CA GLY A 49 22.97 3.48 9.16
C GLY A 49 22.13 2.95 10.33
N ASN A 50 21.23 3.76 10.90
CA ASN A 50 20.36 3.27 11.96
C ASN A 50 19.28 2.37 11.39
N VAL A 51 19.04 1.24 12.05
CA VAL A 51 18.01 0.29 11.63
C VAL A 51 16.61 0.89 11.83
N VAL A 52 15.83 0.89 10.77
CA VAL A 52 14.45 1.35 10.75
C VAL A 52 13.51 0.16 10.54
N GLN A 53 12.62 -0.10 11.49
CA GLN A 53 11.57 -1.09 11.33
C GLN A 53 10.24 -0.38 11.02
N LEU A 54 9.71 -0.60 9.81
CA LEU A 54 8.41 -0.08 9.42
C LEU A 54 7.30 -0.98 9.96
N ARG A 55 6.29 -0.36 10.60
CA ARG A 55 5.15 -1.04 11.23
C ARG A 55 3.89 -0.26 10.91
N GLY A 56 2.93 -0.90 10.26
CA GLY A 56 1.74 -0.18 9.86
C GLY A 56 0.58 -1.04 9.39
N VAL A 57 -0.24 -0.45 8.55
CA VAL A 57 -1.48 -1.05 8.06
C VAL A 57 -1.61 -0.90 6.55
N SER A 58 -2.27 -1.88 5.90
CA SER A 58 -2.68 -1.79 4.50
C SER A 58 -4.10 -1.27 4.41
N THR A 59 -4.39 -0.43 3.41
CA THR A 59 -5.77 -0.28 2.96
C THR A 59 -6.28 -1.66 2.51
N HIS A 60 -7.59 -1.88 2.53
CA HIS A 60 -8.20 -2.85 1.62
C HIS A 60 -8.11 -2.32 0.19
N GLY A 61 -8.58 -3.08 -0.79
CA GLY A 61 -8.56 -2.65 -2.19
C GLY A 61 -9.12 -1.25 -2.37
N LEU A 62 -8.36 -0.39 -3.04
CA LEU A 62 -8.69 1.02 -3.25
C LEU A 62 -10.01 1.21 -4.01
N SER A 63 -10.40 0.25 -4.86
CA SER A 63 -11.67 0.27 -5.59
C SER A 63 -12.89 0.07 -4.68
N TRP A 64 -12.73 -0.67 -3.57
CA TRP A 64 -13.83 -0.99 -2.66
C TRP A 64 -13.96 0.00 -1.50
N PHE A 65 -12.82 0.46 -0.97
CA PHE A 65 -12.77 1.26 0.25
C PHE A 65 -11.94 2.54 0.07
N PRO A 66 -12.18 3.37 -0.99
CA PRO A 66 -11.42 4.58 -1.27
C PRO A 66 -11.55 5.64 -0.17
N GLN A 67 -12.61 5.60 0.62
CA GLN A 67 -12.94 6.56 1.67
C GLN A 67 -11.93 6.61 2.81
N TYR A 68 -11.15 5.54 3.01
CA TYR A 68 -10.09 5.51 4.03
C TYR A 68 -8.80 6.19 3.60
N VAL A 69 -8.66 6.58 2.33
CA VAL A 69 -7.56 7.43 1.85
C VAL A 69 -7.93 8.89 2.10
N ASN A 70 -7.86 9.33 3.35
CA ASN A 70 -8.17 10.70 3.75
C ASN A 70 -7.19 11.22 4.81
N ASP A 71 -7.01 12.54 4.88
CA ASP A 71 -6.01 13.20 5.71
C ASP A 71 -6.22 12.95 7.21
N LYS A 72 -7.45 13.03 7.68
CA LYS A 72 -7.76 12.81 9.10
C LYS A 72 -7.39 11.42 9.55
N TYR A 73 -7.64 10.40 8.71
CA TYR A 73 -7.34 9.02 9.05
C TYR A 73 -5.82 8.73 8.99
N PHE A 74 -5.11 9.26 7.99
CA PHE A 74 -3.65 9.12 7.93
C PHE A 74 -2.96 9.77 9.13
N LYS A 75 -3.43 10.95 9.53
CA LYS A 75 -2.98 11.56 10.78
C LYS A 75 -3.27 10.70 12.01
N GLU A 76 -4.43 10.04 12.06
CA GLU A 76 -4.75 9.11 13.16
C GLU A 76 -3.87 7.88 13.17
N LEU A 77 -3.53 7.33 12.00
CA LEU A 77 -2.63 6.19 11.90
C LEU A 77 -1.26 6.52 12.51
N HIS A 78 -0.71 7.69 12.22
CA HIS A 78 0.53 8.15 12.82
C HIS A 78 0.33 8.49 14.30
N ASP A 79 -0.52 9.48 14.62
CA ASP A 79 -0.58 10.09 15.96
C ASP A 79 -1.20 9.18 17.00
N LYS A 80 -2.21 8.38 16.63
CA LYS A 80 -2.96 7.57 17.60
C LYS A 80 -2.59 6.10 17.56
N TRP A 81 -2.35 5.55 16.36
CA TRP A 81 -2.02 4.13 16.24
C TRP A 81 -0.52 3.87 16.41
N GLY A 82 0.33 4.86 16.14
CA GLY A 82 1.78 4.69 16.15
C GLY A 82 2.28 3.93 14.92
N ALA A 83 1.53 3.96 13.83
CA ALA A 83 2.01 3.48 12.55
C ALA A 83 3.05 4.45 11.98
N ASN A 84 4.07 3.92 11.29
CA ASN A 84 5.04 4.70 10.54
C ASN A 84 5.04 4.36 9.03
N VAL A 85 4.16 3.46 8.59
CA VAL A 85 3.96 3.10 7.18
C VAL A 85 2.49 2.79 6.89
N VAL A 86 2.05 3.14 5.67
CA VAL A 86 0.76 2.71 5.12
C VAL A 86 0.98 2.05 3.76
N ARG A 87 0.27 0.97 3.47
CA ARG A 87 0.29 0.28 2.18
C ARG A 87 -0.99 0.59 1.41
N LEU A 88 -0.85 0.95 0.13
CA LEU A 88 -1.95 1.27 -0.78
C LEU A 88 -2.20 0.09 -1.72
N ALA A 89 -3.16 -0.76 -1.39
CA ALA A 89 -3.46 -1.99 -2.12
C ALA A 89 -4.29 -1.68 -3.38
N MET A 90 -3.62 -1.51 -4.53
CA MET A 90 -4.27 -1.25 -5.81
C MET A 90 -4.44 -2.56 -6.59
N TYR A 91 -5.61 -3.19 -6.46
CA TYR A 91 -5.94 -4.42 -7.16
C TYR A 91 -5.89 -4.27 -8.68
N THR A 92 -5.46 -5.33 -9.34
CA THR A 92 -5.29 -5.39 -10.80
C THR A 92 -6.50 -5.94 -11.52
N GLU A 93 -7.01 -7.10 -11.15
CA GLU A 93 -8.11 -7.78 -11.86
C GLU A 93 -9.43 -7.88 -11.12
N GLU A 94 -9.45 -7.72 -9.80
CA GLU A 94 -10.69 -7.80 -9.03
C GLU A 94 -11.65 -6.65 -9.38
N TYR A 95 -12.78 -6.55 -8.67
CA TYR A 95 -13.81 -5.55 -8.92
C TYR A 95 -13.22 -4.14 -9.12
N ASN A 96 -13.51 -3.54 -10.28
CA ASN A 96 -12.97 -2.25 -10.67
C ASN A 96 -11.45 -2.14 -10.48
N GLY A 97 -10.71 -3.23 -10.67
CA GLY A 97 -9.26 -3.25 -10.63
C GLY A 97 -8.64 -2.43 -11.76
N TYR A 98 -7.36 -2.14 -11.62
CA TYR A 98 -6.64 -1.29 -12.58
C TYR A 98 -6.64 -1.85 -14.01
N CYS A 99 -6.62 -3.17 -14.16
CA CYS A 99 -6.58 -3.86 -15.46
C CYS A 99 -7.96 -4.33 -15.93
N SER A 100 -8.90 -4.59 -15.02
CA SER A 100 -10.27 -5.01 -15.31
C SER A 100 -11.25 -3.85 -15.53
N GLY A 101 -10.99 -2.69 -14.92
CA GLY A 101 -11.79 -1.49 -15.07
C GLY A 101 -11.50 -0.73 -16.38
N ASP A 102 -12.36 0.23 -16.69
CA ASP A 102 -12.21 1.12 -17.84
C ASP A 102 -11.11 2.18 -17.65
N GLU A 103 -10.92 3.04 -18.64
CA GLU A 103 -9.90 4.11 -18.58
C GLU A 103 -10.20 5.14 -17.49
N ASN A 104 -11.45 5.47 -17.24
CA ASN A 104 -11.85 6.42 -16.20
C ASN A 104 -11.51 5.84 -14.81
N ASN A 105 -11.83 4.56 -14.59
CA ASN A 105 -11.45 3.84 -13.37
C ASN A 105 -9.93 3.84 -13.14
N ARG A 106 -9.13 3.57 -14.19
CA ARG A 106 -7.65 3.66 -14.10
C ARG A 106 -7.16 5.04 -13.72
N LYS A 107 -7.76 6.10 -14.27
CA LYS A 107 -7.44 7.50 -13.90
C LYS A 107 -7.77 7.77 -12.43
N GLN A 108 -8.93 7.32 -11.97
CA GLN A 108 -9.35 7.47 -10.56
C GLN A 108 -8.43 6.73 -9.60
N LEU A 109 -8.07 5.47 -9.89
CA LEU A 109 -7.15 4.69 -9.08
C LEU A 109 -5.76 5.33 -9.00
N LYS A 110 -5.22 5.81 -10.13
CA LYS A 110 -3.96 6.55 -10.13
C LYS A 110 -4.04 7.84 -9.30
N ALA A 111 -5.13 8.57 -9.41
CA ALA A 111 -5.35 9.79 -8.62
C ALA A 111 -5.43 9.46 -7.12
N LEU A 112 -6.08 8.35 -6.76
CA LEU A 112 -6.21 7.91 -5.37
C LEU A 112 -4.86 7.45 -4.79
N VAL A 113 -4.06 6.70 -5.55
CA VAL A 113 -2.69 6.35 -5.15
C VAL A 113 -1.85 7.62 -4.94
N LYS A 114 -1.89 8.56 -5.89
CA LYS A 114 -1.17 9.84 -5.77
C LYS A 114 -1.63 10.65 -4.55
N LYS A 115 -2.92 10.67 -4.27
CA LYS A 115 -3.48 11.28 -3.06
C LYS A 115 -2.92 10.59 -1.81
N GLY A 116 -2.94 9.26 -1.76
CA GLY A 116 -2.43 8.48 -0.62
C GLY A 116 -0.96 8.77 -0.33
N VAL A 117 -0.11 8.83 -1.37
CA VAL A 117 1.32 9.18 -1.22
C VAL A 117 1.50 10.58 -0.61
N LYS A 118 0.78 11.57 -1.13
CA LYS A 118 0.86 12.95 -0.60
C LYS A 118 0.38 13.05 0.84
N LEU A 119 -0.69 12.33 1.19
CA LEU A 119 -1.21 12.28 2.55
C LEU A 119 -0.24 11.57 3.50
N ALA A 120 0.42 10.51 3.06
CA ALA A 120 1.44 9.84 3.83
C ALA A 120 2.63 10.78 4.11
N ALA A 121 3.15 11.45 3.09
CA ALA A 121 4.23 12.44 3.24
C ALA A 121 3.85 13.57 4.20
N LYS A 122 2.61 14.09 4.11
CA LYS A 122 2.10 15.15 4.99
C LYS A 122 2.00 14.74 6.47
N ASN A 123 1.77 13.44 6.72
CA ASN A 123 1.51 12.90 8.05
C ASN A 123 2.65 12.01 8.56
N ASP A 124 3.88 12.23 8.09
CA ASP A 124 5.09 11.52 8.52
C ASP A 124 4.98 9.99 8.49
N LEU A 125 4.39 9.49 7.39
CA LEU A 125 4.27 8.06 7.09
C LEU A 125 5.09 7.70 5.86
N TYR A 126 5.83 6.60 5.91
CA TYR A 126 6.25 5.89 4.71
C TYR A 126 5.02 5.32 4.00
N VAL A 127 5.14 5.09 2.69
CA VAL A 127 4.03 4.55 1.90
C VAL A 127 4.52 3.50 0.91
N ILE A 128 3.83 2.36 0.88
CA ILE A 128 4.05 1.30 -0.10
C ILE A 128 3.00 1.45 -1.19
N ILE A 129 3.45 1.70 -2.43
CA ILE A 129 2.59 1.62 -3.62
C ILE A 129 2.60 0.18 -4.10
N ASP A 130 1.46 -0.50 -3.95
CA ASP A 130 1.34 -1.92 -4.21
C ASP A 130 0.54 -2.22 -5.49
N TRP A 131 1.18 -2.90 -6.43
CA TRP A 131 0.56 -3.54 -7.58
C TRP A 131 -0.05 -4.86 -7.13
N HIS A 132 -1.31 -4.79 -6.69
CA HIS A 132 -1.96 -5.86 -5.93
C HIS A 132 -2.55 -6.94 -6.86
N ILE A 133 -1.67 -7.82 -7.37
CA ILE A 133 -2.12 -9.01 -8.10
C ILE A 133 -2.69 -10.04 -7.12
N LEU A 134 -3.76 -10.73 -7.50
CA LEU A 134 -4.35 -11.83 -6.75
C LEU A 134 -4.93 -12.89 -7.70
N SER A 135 -6.11 -12.65 -8.31
CA SER A 135 -6.73 -13.61 -9.25
C SER A 135 -5.98 -13.73 -10.57
N ASP A 136 -5.24 -12.72 -10.97
CA ASP A 136 -4.33 -12.78 -12.11
C ASP A 136 -3.10 -13.67 -11.89
N GLY A 137 -2.76 -13.99 -10.67
CA GLY A 137 -1.77 -14.99 -10.23
C GLY A 137 -0.35 -14.80 -10.79
N ASN A 138 -0.23 -14.57 -12.09
CA ASN A 138 1.04 -14.39 -12.80
C ASN A 138 1.28 -12.89 -13.08
N PRO A 139 2.32 -12.26 -12.48
CA PRO A 139 2.58 -10.83 -12.66
C PRO A 139 2.92 -10.44 -14.11
N LYS A 140 3.28 -11.38 -14.97
CA LYS A 140 3.52 -11.13 -16.40
C LYS A 140 2.24 -10.89 -17.20
N LYS A 141 1.06 -11.30 -16.68
CA LYS A 141 -0.23 -11.14 -17.37
C LYS A 141 -0.46 -9.68 -17.79
N HIS A 142 -0.18 -8.75 -16.88
CA HIS A 142 -0.36 -7.32 -17.11
C HIS A 142 0.96 -6.52 -17.09
N VAL A 143 2.07 -7.12 -17.49
CA VAL A 143 3.41 -6.50 -17.42
C VAL A 143 3.50 -5.15 -18.15
N LYS A 144 2.79 -4.98 -19.27
CA LYS A 144 2.77 -3.70 -20.01
C LYS A 144 2.10 -2.59 -19.18
N ALA A 145 0.98 -2.91 -18.56
CA ALA A 145 0.25 -1.97 -17.70
C ALA A 145 1.03 -1.64 -16.43
N SER A 146 1.62 -2.66 -15.78
CA SER A 146 2.49 -2.51 -14.61
C SER A 146 3.68 -1.58 -14.90
N LYS A 147 4.40 -1.79 -16.01
CA LYS A 147 5.51 -0.91 -16.44
C LYS A 147 5.05 0.52 -16.68
N ALA A 148 3.90 0.73 -17.31
CA ALA A 148 3.36 2.08 -17.53
C ALA A 148 2.98 2.76 -16.22
N PHE A 149 2.35 2.02 -15.29
CA PHE A 149 1.99 2.50 -13.97
C PHE A 149 3.22 2.90 -13.14
N PHE A 150 4.20 2.01 -13.00
CA PHE A 150 5.40 2.31 -12.23
C PHE A 150 6.28 3.39 -12.87
N LYS A 151 6.30 3.50 -14.21
CA LYS A 151 6.95 4.63 -14.88
C LYS A 151 6.32 5.97 -14.47
N GLU A 152 4.99 6.03 -14.39
CA GLU A 152 4.27 7.24 -13.98
C GLU A 152 4.50 7.53 -12.50
N MET A 153 4.35 6.53 -11.62
CA MET A 153 4.50 6.70 -10.17
C MET A 153 5.93 7.09 -9.80
N SER A 154 6.94 6.39 -10.30
CA SER A 154 8.34 6.70 -10.01
C SER A 154 8.78 8.05 -10.55
N LYS A 155 8.26 8.48 -11.72
CA LYS A 155 8.50 9.84 -12.23
C LYS A 155 7.83 10.91 -11.35
N THR A 156 6.61 10.65 -10.88
CA THR A 156 5.85 11.60 -10.06
C THR A 156 6.47 11.80 -8.69
N PHE A 157 7.00 10.74 -8.10
CA PHE A 157 7.46 10.71 -6.71
C PHE A 157 8.98 10.54 -6.55
N LYS A 158 9.76 10.76 -7.59
CA LYS A 158 11.23 10.62 -7.60
C LYS A 158 11.97 11.40 -6.50
N ASP A 159 11.35 12.45 -5.98
CA ASP A 159 11.88 13.33 -4.92
C ASP A 159 11.19 13.08 -3.56
N TYR A 160 10.49 11.94 -3.40
CA TYR A 160 9.77 11.57 -2.17
C TYR A 160 10.49 10.42 -1.47
N ASP A 161 11.23 10.72 -0.41
CA ASP A 161 12.03 9.75 0.33
C ASP A 161 11.19 8.73 1.13
N ASN A 162 9.89 8.95 1.23
CA ASN A 162 8.97 8.08 1.97
C ASN A 162 8.24 7.03 1.10
N VAL A 163 8.59 6.87 -0.19
CA VAL A 163 7.89 5.96 -1.11
C VAL A 163 8.66 4.66 -1.31
N LEU A 164 7.96 3.54 -1.13
CA LEU A 164 8.42 2.20 -1.47
C LEU A 164 7.50 1.62 -2.57
N TYR A 165 8.04 0.77 -3.44
CA TYR A 165 7.28 0.16 -4.55
C TYR A 165 7.20 -1.36 -4.36
N GLU A 166 6.01 -1.91 -4.14
CA GLU A 166 5.74 -3.34 -4.18
C GLU A 166 5.22 -3.71 -5.56
N ILE A 167 6.07 -4.39 -6.34
CA ILE A 167 5.81 -4.59 -7.77
C ILE A 167 4.88 -5.76 -8.11
N CYS A 168 4.63 -6.65 -7.16
CA CYS A 168 3.60 -7.68 -7.25
C CYS A 168 3.27 -8.23 -5.86
N ASN A 169 2.00 -8.19 -5.48
CA ASN A 169 1.48 -8.60 -4.18
C ASN A 169 1.65 -10.11 -3.93
N GLU A 170 0.86 -10.92 -4.62
CA GLU A 170 0.73 -12.36 -4.35
C GLU A 170 0.76 -13.22 -5.62
N PRO A 171 1.95 -13.44 -6.21
CA PRO A 171 2.08 -14.41 -7.27
C PRO A 171 1.62 -15.81 -6.80
N ASN A 172 0.69 -16.43 -7.57
CA ASN A 172 0.07 -17.68 -7.18
C ASN A 172 -0.30 -18.53 -8.41
N GLY A 173 -1.17 -19.54 -8.26
CA GLY A 173 -1.64 -20.37 -9.38
C GLY A 173 -0.53 -21.15 -10.10
N GLY A 174 0.53 -21.54 -9.38
CA GLY A 174 1.67 -22.25 -9.96
C GLY A 174 2.73 -21.33 -10.60
N THR A 175 2.62 -20.01 -10.43
CA THR A 175 3.65 -19.06 -10.88
C THR A 175 4.95 -19.28 -10.11
N ASP A 176 6.00 -19.70 -10.80
CA ASP A 176 7.30 -20.02 -10.23
C ASP A 176 8.19 -18.78 -10.02
N TRP A 177 9.25 -18.95 -9.23
CA TRP A 177 10.22 -17.90 -8.95
C TRP A 177 10.96 -17.41 -10.19
N LYS A 178 11.21 -18.26 -11.17
CA LYS A 178 11.82 -17.87 -12.45
C LYS A 178 10.96 -16.88 -13.21
N THR A 179 9.66 -17.12 -13.28
CA THR A 179 8.69 -16.23 -13.92
C THR A 179 8.62 -14.87 -13.21
N ILE A 180 8.58 -14.86 -11.87
CA ILE A 180 8.59 -13.65 -11.07
C ILE A 180 9.88 -12.85 -11.28
N LYS A 181 11.05 -13.52 -11.32
CA LYS A 181 12.34 -12.85 -11.61
C LYS A 181 12.34 -12.19 -12.99
N LEU A 182 11.80 -12.85 -14.00
CA LEU A 182 11.70 -12.26 -15.35
C LEU A 182 10.80 -11.02 -15.38
N TYR A 183 9.67 -11.07 -14.66
CA TYR A 183 8.81 -9.91 -14.47
C TYR A 183 9.56 -8.77 -13.76
N ALA A 184 10.14 -9.04 -12.61
CA ALA A 184 10.87 -8.06 -11.80
C ALA A 184 12.00 -7.40 -12.60
N LYS A 185 12.82 -8.18 -13.32
CA LYS A 185 13.87 -7.68 -14.22
C LYS A 185 13.35 -6.77 -15.34
N SER A 186 12.06 -6.84 -15.68
CA SER A 186 11.44 -5.97 -16.68
C SER A 186 10.86 -4.68 -16.07
N VAL A 187 10.49 -4.68 -14.79
CA VAL A 187 9.84 -3.54 -14.10
C VAL A 187 10.87 -2.69 -13.32
N ILE A 188 11.80 -3.33 -12.62
CA ILE A 188 12.83 -2.63 -11.82
C ILE A 188 13.55 -1.53 -12.62
N PRO A 189 14.05 -1.77 -13.85
CA PRO A 189 14.72 -0.72 -14.62
C PRO A 189 13.82 0.47 -14.95
N VAL A 190 12.50 0.24 -15.04
CA VAL A 190 11.54 1.33 -15.31
C VAL A 190 11.45 2.28 -14.11
N ILE A 191 11.45 1.73 -12.89
CA ILE A 191 11.47 2.52 -11.65
C ILE A 191 12.83 3.21 -11.51
N ARG A 192 13.93 2.47 -11.64
CA ARG A 192 15.32 2.96 -11.47
C ARG A 192 15.68 4.11 -12.43
N LYS A 193 15.05 4.17 -13.59
CA LYS A 193 15.25 5.29 -14.52
C LYS A 193 14.84 6.64 -13.93
N ASN A 194 13.87 6.67 -13.04
CA ASN A 194 13.33 7.89 -12.45
C ASN A 194 13.74 8.06 -10.98
N ASP A 195 13.80 6.96 -10.25
CA ASP A 195 14.05 6.87 -8.81
C ASP A 195 15.14 5.80 -8.57
N LYS A 196 16.38 6.28 -8.45
CA LYS A 196 17.55 5.40 -8.45
C LYS A 196 17.68 4.58 -7.17
N ASP A 197 17.27 5.15 -6.06
CA ASP A 197 17.55 4.63 -4.72
C ASP A 197 16.30 4.01 -4.05
N ALA A 198 15.14 4.06 -4.73
CA ALA A 198 13.87 3.56 -4.20
C ALA A 198 13.98 2.12 -3.66
N ILE A 199 13.33 1.86 -2.53
CA ILE A 199 13.11 0.49 -2.08
C ILE A 199 12.08 -0.17 -2.98
N ILE A 200 12.45 -1.30 -3.57
CA ILE A 200 11.56 -2.11 -4.41
C ILE A 200 11.33 -3.45 -3.73
N ILE A 201 10.06 -3.80 -3.53
CA ILE A 201 9.66 -5.06 -2.88
C ILE A 201 9.08 -5.98 -3.96
N VAL A 202 9.57 -7.21 -3.98
CA VAL A 202 9.19 -8.22 -4.97
C VAL A 202 8.42 -9.34 -4.29
N GLY A 203 7.19 -9.61 -4.72
CA GLY A 203 6.42 -10.76 -4.26
C GLY A 203 7.12 -12.08 -4.55
N THR A 204 6.88 -13.09 -3.73
CA THR A 204 7.46 -14.43 -3.88
C THR A 204 6.37 -15.45 -4.26
N PRO A 205 6.71 -16.67 -4.73
CA PRO A 205 5.70 -17.64 -5.13
C PRO A 205 4.74 -18.04 -4.00
N ASN A 206 3.62 -18.62 -4.40
CA ASN A 206 2.61 -19.18 -3.49
C ASN A 206 2.10 -18.16 -2.47
N TRP A 207 1.46 -17.08 -2.98
CA TRP A 207 0.93 -15.97 -2.17
C TRP A 207 1.99 -15.30 -1.29
N SER A 208 3.15 -15.02 -1.87
CA SER A 208 4.30 -14.42 -1.18
C SER A 208 4.78 -15.20 0.06
N GLN A 209 4.75 -16.54 0.00
CA GLN A 209 5.16 -17.43 1.10
C GLN A 209 6.51 -18.13 0.86
N LYS A 210 6.99 -18.21 -0.40
CA LYS A 210 8.18 -18.97 -0.80
C LYS A 210 9.45 -18.11 -0.84
N VAL A 211 9.76 -17.44 0.26
CA VAL A 211 11.02 -16.66 0.40
C VAL A 211 12.27 -17.54 0.41
N ASP A 212 12.13 -18.83 0.70
CA ASP A 212 13.21 -19.82 0.59
C ASP A 212 13.70 -20.01 -0.84
N GLU A 213 12.79 -19.98 -1.85
CA GLU A 213 13.14 -20.00 -3.26
C GLU A 213 13.88 -18.72 -3.67
N ALA A 214 13.41 -17.56 -3.18
CA ALA A 214 14.08 -16.30 -3.40
C ALA A 214 15.48 -16.26 -2.75
N ALA A 215 15.63 -16.81 -1.54
CA ALA A 215 16.91 -16.91 -0.84
C ALA A 215 17.91 -17.86 -1.53
N ALA A 216 17.40 -18.91 -2.18
CA ALA A 216 18.24 -19.86 -2.94
C ALA A 216 18.75 -19.23 -4.26
N SER A 217 18.04 -18.27 -4.83
CA SER A 217 18.39 -17.65 -6.11
C SER A 217 17.89 -16.20 -6.19
N PRO A 218 18.45 -15.26 -5.41
CA PRO A 218 17.98 -13.88 -5.36
C PRO A 218 18.12 -13.15 -6.71
N ILE A 219 17.43 -12.03 -6.82
CA ILE A 219 17.61 -11.10 -7.93
C ILE A 219 18.92 -10.34 -7.69
N THR A 220 19.81 -10.36 -8.66
CA THR A 220 21.12 -9.70 -8.59
C THR A 220 21.23 -8.54 -9.57
N GLY A 221 22.20 -7.62 -9.32
CA GLY A 221 22.47 -6.47 -10.18
C GLY A 221 21.62 -5.23 -9.87
N TYR A 222 20.93 -5.23 -8.73
CA TYR A 222 20.17 -4.08 -8.22
C TYR A 222 20.32 -4.00 -6.72
N ASP A 223 20.50 -2.78 -6.22
CA ASP A 223 20.48 -2.46 -4.79
C ASP A 223 19.05 -2.14 -4.33
N ASN A 224 18.85 -2.04 -3.02
CA ASN A 224 17.60 -1.66 -2.40
C ASN A 224 16.39 -2.53 -2.83
N LEU A 225 16.62 -3.85 -2.95
CA LEU A 225 15.56 -4.83 -3.15
C LEU A 225 15.20 -5.51 -1.83
N MET A 226 13.92 -5.71 -1.61
CA MET A 226 13.37 -6.56 -0.57
C MET A 226 12.40 -7.58 -1.16
N TYR A 227 12.09 -8.62 -0.39
CA TYR A 227 11.23 -9.72 -0.81
C TYR A 227 10.01 -9.79 0.10
N ALA A 228 8.81 -9.77 -0.49
CA ALA A 228 7.58 -9.86 0.26
C ALA A 228 7.41 -11.25 0.88
N PHE A 229 6.92 -11.25 2.12
CA PHE A 229 6.43 -12.44 2.78
C PHE A 229 5.09 -12.15 3.42
N HIS A 230 4.11 -13.06 3.21
CA HIS A 230 2.76 -12.93 3.73
C HIS A 230 2.41 -14.08 4.66
N PHE A 231 1.69 -13.79 5.73
CA PHE A 231 1.17 -14.81 6.63
C PHE A 231 -0.14 -14.40 7.31
N TYR A 232 -0.91 -15.40 7.65
CA TYR A 232 -2.10 -15.27 8.48
C TYR A 232 -1.99 -16.21 9.66
N ALA A 233 -1.98 -15.69 10.89
CA ALA A 233 -1.61 -16.43 12.08
C ALA A 233 -2.57 -17.59 12.42
N GLY A 234 -3.83 -17.48 11.99
CA GLY A 234 -4.80 -18.58 12.09
C GLY A 234 -4.40 -19.81 11.28
N THR A 235 -3.75 -19.63 10.14
CA THR A 235 -3.32 -20.72 9.24
C THR A 235 -1.84 -21.04 9.36
N HIS A 236 -0.98 -20.03 9.32
CA HIS A 236 0.48 -20.20 9.18
C HIS A 236 1.16 -20.25 10.54
N LYS A 237 1.88 -21.34 10.81
CA LYS A 237 2.42 -21.68 12.15
C LYS A 237 3.95 -21.71 12.15
N ALA A 238 4.52 -22.58 12.98
CA ALA A 238 5.96 -22.67 13.23
C ALA A 238 6.79 -22.92 11.97
N ASP A 239 6.32 -23.77 11.07
CA ASP A 239 7.06 -24.14 9.84
C ASP A 239 7.24 -22.92 8.92
N MET A 240 6.16 -22.15 8.73
CA MET A 240 6.23 -20.92 7.95
C MET A 240 7.13 -19.86 8.60
N ARG A 241 7.09 -19.73 9.95
CA ARG A 241 8.06 -18.86 10.65
C ARG A 241 9.50 -19.32 10.48
N LYS A 242 9.72 -20.64 10.43
CA LYS A 242 11.04 -21.21 10.17
C LYS A 242 11.50 -20.86 8.76
N THR A 243 10.65 -21.03 7.75
CA THR A 243 10.92 -20.64 6.35
C THR A 243 11.38 -19.18 6.27
N LEU A 244 10.63 -18.25 6.85
CA LEU A 244 11.00 -16.84 6.90
C LEU A 244 12.35 -16.61 7.59
N THR A 245 12.50 -17.16 8.80
CA THR A 245 13.71 -16.91 9.60
C THR A 245 14.96 -17.52 8.98
N ASP A 246 14.84 -18.63 8.27
CA ASP A 246 15.98 -19.26 7.60
C ASP A 246 16.35 -18.52 6.31
N ALA A 247 15.38 -17.96 5.57
CA ALA A 247 15.66 -17.08 4.43
C ALA A 247 16.44 -15.83 4.86
N VAL A 248 16.03 -15.18 5.97
CA VAL A 248 16.74 -14.02 6.51
C VAL A 248 18.15 -14.39 6.99
N LYS A 249 18.33 -15.54 7.64
CA LYS A 249 19.68 -16.04 8.02
C LYS A 249 20.60 -16.28 6.83
N LYS A 250 20.03 -16.59 5.66
CA LYS A 250 20.78 -16.72 4.39
C LYS A 250 21.08 -15.37 3.73
N GLY A 251 20.73 -14.26 4.37
CA GLY A 251 21.02 -12.92 3.88
C GLY A 251 19.91 -12.30 3.01
N LEU A 252 18.70 -12.90 2.93
CA LEU A 252 17.62 -12.33 2.16
C LEU A 252 16.95 -11.18 2.95
N PRO A 253 16.89 -9.94 2.42
CA PRO A 253 16.12 -8.85 3.01
C PRO A 253 14.62 -9.05 2.78
N VAL A 254 13.88 -9.32 3.84
CA VAL A 254 12.44 -9.63 3.77
C VAL A 254 11.62 -8.51 4.41
N PHE A 255 10.50 -8.17 3.77
CA PHE A 255 9.46 -7.32 4.31
C PHE A 255 8.15 -8.12 4.38
N VAL A 256 7.50 -8.14 5.53
CA VAL A 256 6.15 -8.69 5.67
C VAL A 256 5.15 -7.62 5.26
N THR A 257 4.90 -7.49 3.94
CA THR A 257 4.02 -6.45 3.40
C THR A 257 2.55 -6.71 3.63
N GLU A 258 2.21 -7.93 4.05
CA GLU A 258 0.86 -8.28 4.47
C GLU A 258 0.86 -9.36 5.56
N PHE A 259 0.11 -9.12 6.64
CA PHE A 259 -0.18 -10.16 7.61
C PHE A 259 -1.55 -9.98 8.26
N GLY A 260 -2.15 -11.08 8.68
CA GLY A 260 -3.39 -11.11 9.47
C GLY A 260 -3.28 -11.97 10.72
N ILE A 261 -4.21 -11.74 11.68
CA ILE A 261 -4.34 -12.60 12.87
C ILE A 261 -5.43 -13.65 12.70
N THR A 262 -6.17 -13.59 11.60
CA THR A 262 -7.17 -14.55 11.14
C THR A 262 -6.55 -15.77 10.46
N ASP A 263 -7.37 -16.69 9.99
CA ASP A 263 -6.97 -17.66 8.97
C ASP A 263 -6.74 -16.96 7.61
N ALA A 264 -6.19 -17.70 6.64
CA ALA A 264 -5.82 -17.16 5.32
C ALA A 264 -7.02 -16.76 4.45
N SER A 265 -8.25 -17.13 4.83
CA SER A 265 -9.46 -16.64 4.16
C SER A 265 -9.78 -15.18 4.50
N GLY A 266 -9.24 -14.68 5.62
CA GLY A 266 -9.57 -13.37 6.16
C GLY A 266 -10.88 -13.31 6.95
N TYR A 267 -11.71 -14.36 6.93
CA TYR A 267 -13.04 -14.32 7.52
C TYR A 267 -13.13 -14.80 8.98
N GLY A 268 -12.27 -15.73 9.38
CA GLY A 268 -12.38 -16.33 10.72
C GLY A 268 -11.04 -16.77 11.28
N GLY A 269 -11.08 -17.74 12.20
CA GLY A 269 -9.89 -18.41 12.70
C GLY A 269 -8.87 -17.53 13.42
N ILE A 270 -9.29 -16.51 14.17
CA ILE A 270 -8.40 -15.58 14.89
C ILE A 270 -7.51 -16.32 15.90
N ASP A 271 -6.19 -16.27 15.71
CA ASP A 271 -5.20 -16.84 16.61
C ASP A 271 -4.22 -15.78 17.14
N LYS A 272 -4.62 -15.11 18.21
CA LYS A 272 -3.79 -14.08 18.86
C LYS A 272 -2.52 -14.65 19.49
N LYS A 273 -2.54 -15.92 19.95
CA LYS A 273 -1.37 -16.56 20.58
C LYS A 273 -0.29 -16.79 19.53
N GLU A 274 -0.69 -17.27 18.37
CA GLU A 274 0.23 -17.49 17.26
C GLU A 274 0.73 -16.16 16.67
N ALA A 275 -0.16 -15.14 16.53
CA ALA A 275 0.22 -13.80 16.10
C ALA A 275 1.31 -13.19 16.99
N VAL A 276 1.24 -13.37 18.32
CA VAL A 276 2.30 -12.90 19.23
C VAL A 276 3.64 -13.59 18.93
N LYS A 277 3.65 -14.88 18.59
CA LYS A 277 4.88 -15.60 18.22
C LYS A 277 5.49 -15.05 16.93
N TRP A 278 4.61 -14.74 15.94
CA TRP A 278 5.03 -14.09 14.71
C TRP A 278 5.67 -12.73 14.97
N ILE A 279 5.00 -11.84 15.68
CA ILE A 279 5.52 -10.49 15.97
C ILE A 279 6.84 -10.55 16.76
N LYS A 280 6.97 -11.46 17.72
CA LYS A 280 8.26 -11.68 18.41
C LYS A 280 9.37 -12.10 17.45
N ALA A 281 9.08 -12.96 16.48
CA ALA A 281 10.07 -13.40 15.49
C ALA A 281 10.50 -12.26 14.55
N LEU A 282 9.54 -11.40 14.14
CA LEU A 282 9.78 -10.23 13.31
C LEU A 282 10.61 -9.17 14.05
N ASN A 283 10.16 -8.78 15.25
CA ASN A 283 10.85 -7.75 16.05
C ASN A 283 12.28 -8.16 16.44
N LYS A 284 12.51 -9.46 16.74
CA LYS A 284 13.87 -9.96 17.03
C LYS A 284 14.84 -9.74 15.86
N ARG A 285 14.34 -9.53 14.64
CA ARG A 285 15.11 -9.42 13.41
C ARG A 285 14.91 -8.08 12.69
N ASP A 286 14.21 -7.14 13.32
CA ASP A 286 13.83 -5.84 12.77
C ASP A 286 13.14 -5.95 11.39
N ILE A 287 12.41 -7.05 11.15
CA ILE A 287 11.65 -7.25 9.94
C ILE A 287 10.42 -6.35 9.99
N SER A 288 10.30 -5.46 9.02
CA SER A 288 9.15 -4.57 8.84
C SER A 288 7.87 -5.35 8.53
N TYR A 289 6.72 -4.84 8.98
CA TYR A 289 5.43 -5.51 8.76
C TYR A 289 4.25 -4.56 8.61
N VAL A 290 3.28 -4.97 7.80
CA VAL A 290 2.03 -4.25 7.51
C VAL A 290 0.85 -5.18 7.70
N ALA A 291 -0.11 -4.76 8.53
CA ALA A 291 -1.29 -5.56 8.84
C ALA A 291 -2.39 -5.37 7.78
N TRP A 292 -3.03 -6.43 7.37
CA TRP A 292 -4.24 -6.46 6.55
C TRP A 292 -5.48 -6.42 7.45
N ASN A 293 -6.54 -5.57 7.31
CA ASN A 293 -6.66 -4.45 6.41
C ASN A 293 -7.52 -3.32 7.02
N VAL A 294 -7.36 -2.11 6.52
CA VAL A 294 -8.20 -0.97 6.87
C VAL A 294 -9.44 -0.98 5.99
N SER A 295 -10.51 -1.51 6.52
CA SER A 295 -11.87 -1.45 5.97
C SER A 295 -12.90 -1.71 7.08
N ASN A 296 -14.16 -1.47 6.75
CA ASN A 296 -15.31 -1.94 7.51
C ASN A 296 -16.05 -3.08 6.77
N LYS A 297 -15.33 -3.86 5.98
CA LYS A 297 -15.86 -5.06 5.34
C LYS A 297 -16.31 -6.05 6.42
N ASP A 298 -17.36 -6.79 6.13
CA ASP A 298 -17.84 -7.83 7.05
C ASP A 298 -16.96 -9.08 6.93
N GLU A 299 -15.76 -8.98 7.50
CA GLU A 299 -14.78 -10.06 7.57
C GLU A 299 -13.90 -9.94 8.82
N GLY A 300 -13.31 -11.05 9.25
CA GLY A 300 -12.50 -11.12 10.46
C GLY A 300 -11.21 -10.30 10.40
N SER A 301 -10.63 -10.10 9.21
CA SER A 301 -9.40 -9.32 9.01
C SER A 301 -9.63 -7.82 8.97
N ALA A 302 -10.85 -7.35 8.69
CA ALA A 302 -11.17 -5.92 8.69
C ALA A 302 -10.94 -5.30 10.06
N MET A 303 -10.24 -4.17 10.10
CA MET A 303 -9.89 -3.50 11.37
C MET A 303 -11.04 -2.69 11.96
N ILE A 304 -11.99 -2.27 11.16
CA ILE A 304 -13.15 -1.46 11.56
C ILE A 304 -14.37 -2.36 11.53
N LYS A 305 -15.26 -2.24 12.52
CA LYS A 305 -16.51 -3.01 12.57
C LYS A 305 -17.35 -2.72 11.33
N SER A 306 -18.00 -3.74 10.76
CA SER A 306 -18.89 -3.59 9.60
C SER A 306 -20.05 -2.60 9.85
N SER A 307 -20.51 -2.49 11.09
CA SER A 307 -21.53 -1.52 11.52
C SER A 307 -21.04 -0.08 11.67
N CYS A 308 -19.72 0.18 11.54
CA CYS A 308 -19.14 1.52 11.70
C CYS A 308 -18.98 2.20 10.34
N ALA A 309 -19.70 3.28 10.12
CA ALA A 309 -19.61 4.09 8.90
C ALA A 309 -18.56 5.21 8.95
N LYS A 310 -17.83 5.34 10.06
CA LYS A 310 -16.79 6.38 10.20
C LYS A 310 -15.58 6.06 9.34
N THR A 311 -15.03 7.08 8.70
CA THR A 311 -13.80 6.99 7.90
C THR A 311 -12.59 7.65 8.58
N SER A 312 -12.80 8.24 9.76
CA SER A 312 -11.81 8.87 10.65
C SER A 312 -12.44 9.14 12.01
N GLY A 313 -11.68 9.61 12.99
CA GLY A 313 -12.18 9.85 14.35
C GLY A 313 -12.55 8.55 15.08
N LEU A 314 -11.87 7.46 14.73
CA LEU A 314 -12.16 6.13 15.25
C LEU A 314 -11.80 6.05 16.74
N LYS A 315 -12.76 5.54 17.51
CA LYS A 315 -12.54 5.10 18.90
C LYS A 315 -12.22 3.61 18.92
N ARG A 316 -11.61 3.12 20.00
CA ARG A 316 -11.34 1.68 20.16
C ARG A 316 -12.62 0.83 20.13
N SER A 317 -13.78 1.40 20.49
CA SER A 317 -15.09 0.76 20.38
C SER A 317 -15.57 0.55 18.94
N ASP A 318 -15.08 1.35 17.98
CA ASP A 318 -15.40 1.25 16.55
C ASP A 318 -14.59 0.13 15.86
N LEU A 319 -13.52 -0.34 16.52
CA LEU A 319 -12.64 -1.36 15.97
C LEU A 319 -13.19 -2.79 16.18
N SER A 320 -12.93 -3.63 15.19
CA SER A 320 -13.15 -5.08 15.26
C SER A 320 -12.21 -5.76 16.28
N THR A 321 -12.28 -7.07 16.41
CA THR A 321 -11.32 -7.84 17.20
C THR A 321 -9.89 -7.74 16.62
N SER A 322 -9.74 -7.86 15.31
CA SER A 322 -8.46 -7.69 14.63
C SER A 322 -7.96 -6.25 14.77
N GLY A 323 -8.82 -5.26 14.51
CA GLY A 323 -8.46 -3.85 14.62
C GLY A 323 -7.99 -3.47 16.02
N LYS A 324 -8.63 -3.95 17.08
CA LYS A 324 -8.18 -3.70 18.47
C LYS A 324 -6.80 -4.29 18.74
N TRP A 325 -6.55 -5.50 18.25
CA TRP A 325 -5.26 -6.17 18.46
C TRP A 325 -4.13 -5.45 17.70
N ILE A 326 -4.37 -5.06 16.44
CA ILE A 326 -3.40 -4.30 15.64
C ILE A 326 -3.16 -2.91 16.24
N TYR A 327 -4.22 -2.20 16.65
CA TYR A 327 -4.11 -0.92 17.33
C TYR A 327 -3.22 -1.00 18.58
N ASP A 328 -3.49 -2.01 19.46
CA ASP A 328 -2.70 -2.21 20.67
C ASP A 328 -1.24 -2.63 20.37
N LEU A 329 -1.01 -3.37 19.26
CA LEU A 329 0.32 -3.75 18.80
C LEU A 329 1.14 -2.53 18.36
N LEU A 330 0.58 -1.72 17.48
CA LEU A 330 1.30 -0.56 16.90
C LEU A 330 1.62 0.49 17.96
N ARG A 331 0.69 0.74 18.89
CA ARG A 331 0.89 1.70 19.99
C ARG A 331 2.04 1.38 20.93
N LYS A 332 2.40 0.11 21.08
CA LYS A 332 3.54 -0.31 21.92
C LYS A 332 4.89 0.20 21.38
N HIS A 333 4.93 0.59 20.13
CA HIS A 333 6.12 1.04 19.43
C HIS A 333 6.02 2.52 19.02
N LYS A 334 5.04 3.24 19.56
CA LYS A 334 4.93 4.68 19.39
C LYS A 334 6.05 5.33 20.24
N ASN A 335 6.96 6.03 19.58
CA ASN A 335 7.98 6.85 20.22
C ASN A 335 7.35 8.10 20.84
#